data_cbcb0203eb3f35b1662b7d68d8b90e6a
#
_entry.id   cbcb0203eb3f35b1662b7d68d8b90e6a
#
_cell.length_a   1.000
_cell.length_b   1.000
_cell.length_c   1.000
_cell.angle_alpha   90.00
_cell.angle_beta   90.00
_cell.angle_gamma   90.00
#
_symmetry.space_group_name_H-M   'P 1'
#
loop_
_entity.id
_entity.type
_entity.pdbx_description
1 polymer ?
#
loop_
_entity_poly.entity_id
_entity_poly.type
_entity_poly.pdbx_seq_one_letter_code
_entity_poly.pdbx_strand_id
1 'polypeptide(L)'
;SKKVKQIKKAEWDIEVPGYKIGKKEWLKSQVSRAFLPKYFPGYKKYLWIDCDAWVNDWNSVELYFKACENGKLGITQTLGPGYKIMSKVKWLFGKIALIKSQNFKHAVSSKIGIDKARKLAFAPHINIGVFSLEENSNCWKSWQENLTKTLSSGTIFGSGGLAINQ
;
A
#
# COMPACT_ATOMS: atom_id res chain seq x y z
N SER A 1 -14.56 7.19 -27.63
CA SER A 1 -14.09 7.22 -26.22
C SER A 1 -14.86 6.20 -25.43
N LYS A 2 -14.19 5.25 -24.80
CA LYS A 2 -14.84 4.29 -23.91
C LYS A 2 -15.42 5.06 -22.73
N LYS A 3 -16.74 5.05 -22.57
CA LYS A 3 -17.42 5.75 -21.47
C LYS A 3 -17.09 5.05 -20.14
N VAL A 4 -16.84 5.84 -19.09
CA VAL A 4 -16.75 5.36 -17.71
C VAL A 4 -18.07 4.69 -17.35
N LYS A 5 -18.04 3.43 -16.91
CA LYS A 5 -19.25 2.66 -16.60
C LYS A 5 -19.83 3.00 -15.22
N GLN A 6 -18.96 3.21 -14.24
CA GLN A 6 -19.34 3.48 -12.85
C GLN A 6 -18.35 4.46 -12.20
N ILE A 7 -18.88 5.32 -11.35
CA ILE A 7 -18.12 6.20 -10.49
C ILE A 7 -18.60 5.97 -9.05
N LYS A 8 -17.69 5.73 -8.14
CA LYS A 8 -17.97 5.55 -6.72
C LYS A 8 -17.14 6.54 -5.90
N LYS A 9 -17.79 7.14 -4.91
CA LYS A 9 -17.10 8.00 -3.94
C LYS A 9 -16.43 7.14 -2.90
N ALA A 10 -15.15 7.41 -2.60
CA ALA A 10 -14.44 6.74 -1.51
C ALA A 10 -14.99 7.17 -0.16
N GLU A 11 -15.17 6.21 0.74
CA GLU A 11 -15.63 6.42 2.10
C GLU A 11 -14.55 5.96 3.11
N TRP A 12 -14.79 6.22 4.39
CA TRP A 12 -14.01 5.64 5.46
C TRP A 12 -14.51 4.21 5.73
N ASP A 13 -13.94 3.22 5.05
CA ASP A 13 -14.31 1.81 5.20
C ASP A 13 -13.87 1.20 6.53
N ILE A 14 -12.99 1.90 7.24
CA ILE A 14 -12.52 1.57 8.59
C ILE A 14 -12.51 2.83 9.44
N GLU A 15 -12.61 2.64 10.74
CA GLU A 15 -12.49 3.74 11.69
C GLU A 15 -11.05 4.24 11.78
N VAL A 16 -10.86 5.54 11.57
CA VAL A 16 -9.56 6.20 11.64
C VAL A 16 -9.64 7.36 12.64
N PRO A 17 -8.74 7.40 13.64
CA PRO A 17 -8.73 8.50 14.59
C PRO A 17 -8.59 9.87 13.92
N GLY A 18 -9.41 10.83 14.34
CA GLY A 18 -9.50 12.15 13.71
C GLY A 18 -8.17 12.90 13.66
N TYR A 19 -7.30 12.73 14.66
CA TYR A 19 -5.98 13.38 14.69
C TYR A 19 -5.05 12.89 13.56
N LYS A 20 -5.29 11.72 12.96
CA LYS A 20 -4.54 11.21 11.81
C LYS A 20 -5.05 11.75 10.50
N ILE A 21 -6.33 12.01 10.43
CA ILE A 21 -7.01 12.49 9.22
C ILE A 21 -6.73 13.97 9.02
N GLY A 22 -6.86 14.76 10.07
CA GLY A 22 -6.91 16.21 9.96
C GLY A 22 -8.02 16.64 9.00
N LYS A 23 -7.71 17.54 8.04
CA LYS A 23 -8.64 17.96 6.97
C LYS A 23 -8.40 17.22 5.65
N LYS A 24 -7.75 16.05 5.68
CA LYS A 24 -7.27 15.35 4.46
C LYS A 24 -8.27 14.30 4.00
N GLU A 25 -9.41 14.72 3.50
CA GLU A 25 -10.48 13.82 2.98
C GLU A 25 -9.99 12.89 1.85
N TRP A 26 -8.96 13.29 1.10
CA TRP A 26 -8.37 12.46 0.06
C TRP A 26 -7.76 11.15 0.57
N LEU A 27 -7.48 11.05 1.88
CA LEU A 27 -6.99 9.82 2.50
C LEU A 27 -8.01 8.67 2.42
N LYS A 28 -9.30 8.95 2.22
CA LYS A 28 -10.33 7.95 1.95
C LYS A 28 -9.96 7.06 0.76
N SER A 29 -9.42 7.66 -0.30
CA SER A 29 -8.99 6.89 -1.48
C SER A 29 -7.86 5.90 -1.18
N GLN A 30 -7.01 6.19 -0.21
CA GLN A 30 -5.96 5.27 0.21
C GLN A 30 -6.49 4.09 1.03
N VAL A 31 -7.57 4.30 1.77
CA VAL A 31 -8.26 3.24 2.52
C VAL A 31 -9.09 2.38 1.58
N SER A 32 -9.88 3.00 0.70
CA SER A 32 -10.82 2.31 -0.20
C SER A 32 -10.15 1.34 -1.18
N ARG A 33 -8.85 1.49 -1.45
CA ARG A 33 -8.08 0.54 -2.29
C ARG A 33 -8.20 -0.91 -1.80
N ALA A 34 -8.19 -1.13 -0.49
CA ALA A 34 -8.31 -2.45 0.10
C ALA A 34 -9.76 -3.01 0.04
N PHE A 35 -10.72 -2.20 -0.39
CA PHE A 35 -12.15 -2.53 -0.42
C PHE A 35 -12.74 -2.50 -1.84
N LEU A 36 -11.94 -2.59 -2.89
CA LEU A 36 -12.41 -2.54 -4.28
C LEU A 36 -13.56 -3.51 -4.59
N PRO A 37 -13.56 -4.78 -4.11
CA PRO A 37 -14.67 -5.69 -4.35
C PRO A 37 -16.00 -5.20 -3.75
N LYS A 38 -15.97 -4.46 -2.64
CA LYS A 38 -17.16 -3.82 -2.04
C LYS A 38 -17.71 -2.70 -2.93
N TYR A 39 -16.82 -1.87 -3.50
CA TYR A 39 -17.22 -0.75 -4.36
C TYR A 39 -17.71 -1.18 -5.73
N PHE A 40 -17.11 -2.23 -6.26
CA PHE A 40 -17.35 -2.72 -7.62
C PHE A 40 -17.56 -4.24 -7.60
N PRO A 41 -18.71 -4.73 -7.07
CA PRO A 41 -18.96 -6.17 -7.00
C PRO A 41 -19.16 -6.79 -8.37
N GLY A 42 -18.91 -8.09 -8.48
CA GLY A 42 -19.19 -8.89 -9.66
C GLY A 42 -18.07 -8.95 -10.71
N TYR A 43 -16.91 -8.44 -10.40
CA TYR A 43 -15.72 -8.60 -11.23
C TYR A 43 -14.77 -9.65 -10.65
N LYS A 44 -14.23 -10.50 -11.51
CA LYS A 44 -13.28 -11.56 -11.10
C LYS A 44 -11.88 -11.04 -10.76
N LYS A 45 -11.46 -9.96 -11.42
CA LYS A 45 -10.13 -9.36 -11.26
C LYS A 45 -10.25 -7.84 -11.16
N TYR A 46 -9.43 -7.25 -10.31
CA TYR A 46 -9.34 -5.81 -10.08
C TYR A 46 -7.94 -5.33 -10.43
N LEU A 47 -7.87 -4.20 -11.10
CA LEU A 47 -6.65 -3.45 -11.34
C LEU A 47 -6.87 -2.03 -10.83
N TRP A 48 -6.07 -1.62 -9.85
CA TRP A 48 -5.99 -0.25 -9.40
C TRP A 48 -4.89 0.49 -10.15
N ILE A 49 -5.17 1.72 -10.55
CA ILE A 49 -4.18 2.64 -11.12
C ILE A 49 -4.42 4.00 -10.46
N ASP A 50 -3.38 4.57 -9.84
CA ASP A 50 -3.45 5.92 -9.26
C ASP A 50 -3.71 6.96 -10.34
N CYS A 51 -4.35 8.07 -9.97
CA CYS A 51 -4.79 9.11 -10.90
C CYS A 51 -3.64 9.89 -11.57
N ASP A 52 -2.43 9.76 -11.07
CA ASP A 52 -1.19 10.34 -11.61
C ASP A 52 -0.40 9.36 -12.49
N ALA A 53 -0.98 8.18 -12.77
CA ALA A 53 -0.43 7.17 -13.66
C ALA A 53 -1.37 6.94 -14.85
N TRP A 54 -0.82 6.49 -15.97
CA TRP A 54 -1.61 6.10 -17.12
C TRP A 54 -1.08 4.83 -17.77
N VAL A 55 -1.94 4.19 -18.55
CA VAL A 55 -1.58 3.01 -19.34
C VAL A 55 -0.97 3.46 -20.67
N ASN A 56 0.32 3.24 -20.83
CA ASN A 56 1.02 3.53 -22.07
C ASN A 56 0.91 2.39 -23.09
N ASP A 57 0.87 1.14 -22.59
CA ASP A 57 0.73 -0.07 -23.39
C ASP A 57 -0.24 -1.04 -22.72
N TRP A 58 -1.18 -1.60 -23.50
CA TRP A 58 -2.18 -2.54 -23.00
C TRP A 58 -1.57 -3.85 -22.49
N ASN A 59 -0.43 -4.28 -23.02
CA ASN A 59 0.29 -5.45 -22.52
C ASN A 59 0.63 -5.32 -21.02
N SER A 60 0.86 -4.10 -20.54
CA SER A 60 1.10 -3.86 -19.10
C SER A 60 -0.11 -4.24 -18.26
N VAL A 61 -1.32 -3.96 -18.73
CA VAL A 61 -2.57 -4.35 -18.04
C VAL A 61 -2.72 -5.86 -18.01
N GLU A 62 -2.44 -6.52 -19.12
CA GLU A 62 -2.49 -7.99 -19.23
C GLU A 62 -1.49 -8.66 -18.29
N LEU A 63 -0.27 -8.11 -18.19
CA LEU A 63 0.74 -8.60 -17.26
C LEU A 63 0.28 -8.50 -15.81
N TYR A 64 -0.35 -7.39 -15.41
CA TYR A 64 -0.92 -7.26 -14.06
C TYR A 64 -2.03 -8.29 -13.83
N PHE A 65 -2.93 -8.49 -14.78
CA PHE A 65 -3.99 -9.50 -14.67
C PHE A 65 -3.46 -10.93 -14.64
N LYS A 66 -2.36 -11.21 -15.33
CA LYS A 66 -1.66 -12.50 -15.25
C LYS A 66 -0.93 -12.65 -13.91
N ALA A 67 -0.32 -11.58 -13.41
CA ALA A 67 0.42 -11.60 -12.15
C ALA A 67 -0.49 -11.87 -10.93
N CYS A 68 -1.77 -11.51 -10.99
CA CYS A 68 -2.70 -11.73 -9.88
C CYS A 68 -3.39 -13.12 -9.89
N GLU A 69 -3.11 -13.97 -10.87
CA GLU A 69 -3.72 -15.29 -10.95
C GLU A 69 -3.34 -16.17 -9.76
N ASN A 70 -4.24 -17.09 -9.43
CA ASN A 70 -4.15 -17.99 -8.28
C ASN A 70 -4.13 -17.23 -6.93
N GLY A 71 -4.86 -16.11 -6.85
CA GLY A 71 -5.00 -15.31 -5.63
C GLY A 71 -3.75 -14.50 -5.25
N LYS A 72 -2.75 -14.42 -6.11
CA LYS A 72 -1.52 -13.66 -5.88
C LYS A 72 -1.76 -12.16 -5.99
N LEU A 73 -0.90 -11.38 -5.36
CA LEU A 73 -0.87 -9.93 -5.52
C LEU A 73 0.02 -9.56 -6.72
N GLY A 74 -0.59 -9.05 -7.79
CA GLY A 74 0.15 -8.48 -8.92
C GLY A 74 0.60 -7.06 -8.57
N ILE A 75 1.90 -6.85 -8.35
CA ILE A 75 2.45 -5.58 -7.88
C ILE A 75 3.90 -5.43 -8.31
N THR A 76 4.38 -4.20 -8.40
CA THR A 76 5.79 -3.90 -8.68
C THR A 76 6.50 -3.33 -7.47
N GLN A 77 7.78 -3.66 -7.36
CA GLN A 77 8.67 -3.01 -6.40
C GLN A 77 9.07 -1.64 -6.91
N THR A 78 9.28 -0.73 -5.99
CA THR A 78 9.81 0.59 -6.32
C THR A 78 11.33 0.50 -6.52
N LEU A 79 11.78 0.54 -7.76
CA LEU A 79 13.18 0.40 -8.17
C LEU A 79 13.75 1.75 -8.67
N GLY A 80 13.64 2.82 -7.92
CA GLY A 80 14.15 4.11 -8.38
C GLY A 80 15.40 4.60 -7.63
N PRO A 81 16.34 5.31 -8.31
CA PRO A 81 17.50 5.94 -7.63
C PRO A 81 17.08 6.93 -6.53
N GLY A 82 15.92 7.57 -6.65
CA GLY A 82 15.35 8.47 -5.64
C GLY A 82 15.05 7.78 -4.31
N TYR A 83 14.85 6.47 -4.33
CA TYR A 83 14.55 5.69 -3.13
C TYR A 83 15.78 5.30 -2.31
N LYS A 84 17.00 5.54 -2.80
CA LYS A 84 18.24 5.43 -1.99
C LYS A 84 18.21 6.35 -0.77
N ILE A 85 17.37 7.39 -0.79
CA ILE A 85 17.19 8.31 0.33
C ILE A 85 16.37 7.69 1.46
N MET A 86 15.60 6.65 1.19
CA MET A 86 14.72 6.01 2.18
C MET A 86 15.47 5.21 3.25
N SER A 87 16.72 4.85 2.98
CA SER A 87 17.59 4.21 3.96
C SER A 87 18.94 4.93 4.03
N LYS A 88 19.28 5.45 5.21
CA LYS A 88 20.56 6.09 5.48
C LYS A 88 21.30 5.32 6.54
N VAL A 89 22.54 4.95 6.25
CA VAL A 89 23.46 4.34 7.20
C VAL A 89 24.51 5.37 7.61
N LYS A 90 24.67 5.59 8.91
CA LYS A 90 25.78 6.37 9.47
C LYS A 90 26.78 5.42 10.11
N TRP A 91 28.02 5.60 9.75
CA TRP A 91 29.15 4.88 10.27
C TRP A 91 29.89 5.73 11.29
N LEU A 92 30.35 5.13 12.37
CA LEU A 92 31.23 5.75 13.37
C LEU A 92 32.31 4.74 13.74
N PHE A 93 33.57 5.13 13.62
CA PHE A 93 34.72 4.27 13.90
C PHE A 93 34.67 2.89 13.21
N GLY A 94 34.30 2.85 11.94
CA GLY A 94 34.18 1.60 11.17
C GLY A 94 32.98 0.71 11.53
N LYS A 95 32.15 1.13 12.50
CA LYS A 95 30.92 0.42 12.90
C LYS A 95 29.67 1.18 12.48
N ILE A 96 28.61 0.45 12.23
CA ILE A 96 27.30 1.06 11.97
C ILE A 96 26.78 1.69 13.27
N ALA A 97 26.70 3.02 13.30
CA ALA A 97 26.20 3.75 14.45
C ALA A 97 24.69 4.00 14.37
N LEU A 98 24.15 4.16 13.18
CA LEU A 98 22.74 4.48 12.97
C LEU A 98 22.27 4.03 11.59
N ILE A 99 21.13 3.35 11.57
CA ILE A 99 20.37 3.07 10.36
C ILE A 99 19.05 3.83 10.45
N LYS A 100 18.79 4.71 9.47
CA LYS A 100 17.50 5.35 9.30
C LYS A 100 16.81 4.72 8.11
N SER A 101 15.69 4.04 8.34
CA SER A 101 14.80 3.52 7.31
C SER A 101 13.43 4.16 7.47
N GLN A 102 12.84 4.62 6.38
CA GLN A 102 11.49 5.18 6.40
C GLN A 102 10.48 4.11 6.76
N ASN A 103 10.62 2.90 6.22
CA ASN A 103 9.76 1.77 6.54
C ASN A 103 9.83 1.44 8.04
N PHE A 104 11.04 1.40 8.62
CA PHE A 104 11.20 1.19 10.05
C PHE A 104 10.53 2.28 10.88
N LYS A 105 10.75 3.56 10.54
CA LYS A 105 10.13 4.69 11.23
C LYS A 105 8.60 4.60 11.17
N HIS A 106 8.05 4.33 10.01
CA HIS A 106 6.59 4.21 9.83
C HIS A 106 6.03 3.02 10.60
N ALA A 107 6.71 1.87 10.56
CA ALA A 107 6.31 0.66 11.27
C ALA A 107 6.28 0.87 12.79
N VAL A 108 7.34 1.46 13.35
CA VAL A 108 7.40 1.80 14.79
C VAL A 108 6.32 2.81 15.15
N SER A 109 6.14 3.88 14.36
CA SER A 109 5.13 4.91 14.61
C SER A 109 3.68 4.38 14.50
N SER A 110 3.48 3.30 13.74
CA SER A 110 2.18 2.61 13.62
C SER A 110 1.98 1.51 14.68
N LYS A 111 2.95 1.33 15.60
CA LYS A 111 2.89 0.35 16.70
C LYS A 111 2.63 -1.10 16.24
N ILE A 112 3.16 -1.51 15.10
CA ILE A 112 2.98 -2.88 14.58
C ILE A 112 3.89 -3.93 15.24
N GLY A 113 4.76 -3.50 16.14
CA GLY A 113 5.73 -4.32 16.86
C GLY A 113 7.15 -4.16 16.32
N ILE A 114 8.13 -4.20 17.23
CA ILE A 114 9.53 -3.93 16.89
C ILE A 114 10.13 -4.98 15.95
N ASP A 115 9.77 -6.25 16.10
CA ASP A 115 10.32 -7.33 15.28
C ASP A 115 9.82 -7.26 13.85
N LYS A 116 8.52 -6.95 13.65
CA LYS A 116 7.98 -6.66 12.32
C LYS A 116 8.63 -5.40 11.73
N ALA A 117 8.80 -4.34 12.53
CA ALA A 117 9.46 -3.13 12.08
C ALA A 117 10.91 -3.38 11.62
N ARG A 118 11.67 -4.23 12.32
CA ARG A 118 13.03 -4.64 11.93
C ARG A 118 13.04 -5.42 10.60
N LYS A 119 12.10 -6.35 10.41
CA LYS A 119 11.95 -7.08 9.14
C LYS A 119 11.64 -6.13 7.98
N LEU A 120 10.74 -5.17 8.20
CA LEU A 120 10.36 -4.19 7.19
C LEU A 120 11.43 -3.13 6.91
N ALA A 121 12.38 -2.93 7.82
CA ALA A 121 13.41 -1.90 7.67
C ALA A 121 14.18 -1.98 6.35
N PHE A 122 14.45 -3.19 5.89
CA PHE A 122 15.21 -3.49 4.68
C PHE A 122 14.37 -4.21 3.61
N ALA A 123 13.07 -4.41 3.86
CA ALA A 123 12.19 -5.00 2.87
C ALA A 123 12.11 -4.12 1.62
N PRO A 124 11.96 -4.70 0.44
CA PRO A 124 11.70 -3.96 -0.77
C PRO A 124 10.49 -3.05 -0.59
N HIS A 125 10.60 -1.81 -1.05
CA HIS A 125 9.47 -0.89 -0.99
C HIS A 125 8.47 -1.26 -2.09
N ILE A 126 7.24 -1.56 -1.71
CA ILE A 126 6.16 -1.90 -2.64
C ILE A 126 5.40 -0.62 -3.01
N ASN A 127 5.22 -0.41 -4.29
CA ASN A 127 4.42 0.69 -4.82
C ASN A 127 2.98 0.23 -5.04
N ILE A 128 2.07 0.73 -4.22
CA ILE A 128 0.64 0.44 -4.33
C ILE A 128 -0.12 1.40 -5.27
N GLY A 129 0.59 2.22 -6.02
CA GLY A 129 -0.01 3.08 -7.04
C GLY A 129 -0.60 2.30 -8.22
N VAL A 130 -0.04 1.10 -8.47
CA VAL A 130 -0.62 0.14 -9.43
C VAL A 130 -0.53 -1.25 -8.82
N PHE A 131 -1.65 -1.94 -8.74
CA PHE A 131 -1.71 -3.33 -8.28
C PHE A 131 -2.92 -4.05 -8.86
N SER A 132 -2.88 -5.37 -8.87
CA SER A 132 -3.99 -6.23 -9.28
C SER A 132 -4.22 -7.37 -8.28
N LEU A 133 -5.49 -7.77 -8.13
CA LEU A 133 -5.92 -8.88 -7.28
C LEU A 133 -7.17 -9.55 -7.86
N GLU A 134 -7.29 -10.85 -7.64
CA GLU A 134 -8.55 -11.57 -7.88
C GLU A 134 -9.54 -11.30 -6.75
N GLU A 135 -10.85 -11.37 -7.06
CA GLU A 135 -11.94 -11.14 -6.09
C GLU A 135 -11.81 -12.02 -4.85
N ASN A 136 -11.50 -13.29 -5.05
CA ASN A 136 -11.43 -14.32 -4.00
C ASN A 136 -10.06 -14.38 -3.30
N SER A 137 -9.14 -13.46 -3.58
CA SER A 137 -7.82 -13.46 -2.96
C SER A 137 -7.89 -13.18 -1.46
N ASN A 138 -7.22 -14.01 -0.67
CA ASN A 138 -7.05 -13.80 0.77
C ASN A 138 -6.25 -12.53 1.11
N CYS A 139 -5.52 -11.98 0.11
CA CYS A 139 -4.79 -10.73 0.29
C CYS A 139 -5.69 -9.56 0.67
N TRP A 140 -6.95 -9.52 0.19
CA TRP A 140 -7.91 -8.46 0.58
C TRP A 140 -8.11 -8.43 2.08
N LYS A 141 -8.41 -9.60 2.68
CA LYS A 141 -8.66 -9.73 4.11
C LYS A 141 -7.42 -9.36 4.93
N SER A 142 -6.27 -9.92 4.58
CA SER A 142 -5.01 -9.62 5.26
C SER A 142 -4.65 -8.14 5.18
N TRP A 143 -4.85 -7.52 4.02
CA TRP A 143 -4.61 -6.09 3.83
C TRP A 143 -5.54 -5.23 4.68
N GLN A 144 -6.85 -5.53 4.69
CA GLN A 144 -7.85 -4.83 5.50
C GLN A 144 -7.51 -4.91 6.99
N GLU A 145 -7.17 -6.11 7.50
CA GLU A 145 -6.79 -6.32 8.90
C GLU A 145 -5.53 -5.53 9.29
N ASN A 146 -4.48 -5.61 8.46
CA ASN A 146 -3.25 -4.87 8.68
C ASN A 146 -3.45 -3.35 8.58
N LEU A 147 -4.29 -2.90 7.64
CA LEU A 147 -4.63 -1.49 7.46
C LEU A 147 -5.39 -0.96 8.68
N THR A 148 -6.39 -1.70 9.16
CA THR A 148 -7.14 -1.38 10.38
C THR A 148 -6.19 -1.27 11.57
N LYS A 149 -5.33 -2.26 11.78
CA LYS A 149 -4.34 -2.25 12.86
C LYS A 149 -3.39 -1.06 12.77
N THR A 150 -2.91 -0.75 11.57
CA THR A 150 -1.96 0.35 11.34
C THR A 150 -2.63 1.72 11.54
N LEU A 151 -3.90 1.86 11.18
CA LEU A 151 -4.63 3.12 11.29
C LEU A 151 -5.27 3.34 12.65
N SER A 152 -5.69 2.30 13.36
CA SER A 152 -6.27 2.44 14.71
C SER A 152 -5.23 2.80 15.76
N SER A 153 -3.94 2.52 15.55
CA SER A 153 -2.87 2.75 16.52
C SER A 153 -1.75 3.65 15.97
N GLY A 154 -0.89 4.13 16.88
CA GLY A 154 0.26 4.96 16.52
C GLY A 154 -0.08 6.43 16.28
N THR A 155 0.92 7.20 15.84
CA THR A 155 0.89 8.66 15.76
C THR A 155 0.75 9.21 14.36
N ILE A 156 0.92 8.39 13.33
CA ILE A 156 0.90 8.80 11.92
C ILE A 156 -0.16 8.03 11.15
N PHE A 157 -0.58 8.59 10.02
CA PHE A 157 -1.37 7.85 9.04
C PHE A 157 -0.46 6.82 8.37
N GLY A 158 -0.66 5.55 8.71
CA GLY A 158 0.09 4.45 8.09
C GLY A 158 -0.31 4.30 6.61
N SER A 159 0.67 4.23 5.72
CA SER A 159 0.37 4.06 4.30
C SER A 159 -0.21 2.67 4.01
N GLY A 160 -1.07 2.59 2.99
CA GLY A 160 -1.54 1.30 2.49
C GLY A 160 -0.40 0.38 2.06
N GLY A 161 0.73 0.94 1.58
CA GLY A 161 1.95 0.19 1.28
C GLY A 161 2.59 -0.44 2.51
N LEU A 162 2.56 0.21 3.68
CA LEU A 162 3.01 -0.40 4.92
C LEU A 162 2.12 -1.57 5.33
N ALA A 163 0.80 -1.43 5.18
CA ALA A 163 -0.15 -2.47 5.57
C ALA A 163 -0.06 -3.72 4.68
N ILE A 164 0.19 -3.56 3.38
CA ILE A 164 0.31 -4.69 2.45
C ILE A 164 1.68 -5.40 2.55
N ASN A 165 2.69 -4.73 3.10
CA ASN A 165 4.03 -5.28 3.33
C ASN A 165 4.14 -6.13 4.62
N GLN A 166 3.11 -6.18 5.43
CA GLN A 166 3.06 -6.93 6.70
C GLN A 166 2.64 -8.39 6.51
#